data_0b2b916ea7c447694da0ab169589dafd
#
_entry.id   0b2b916ea7c447694da0ab169589dafd
#
_cell.length_a   1.000
_cell.length_b   1.000
_cell.length_c   1.000
_cell.angle_alpha   90.00
_cell.angle_beta   90.00
_cell.angle_gamma   90.00
#
_symmetry.space_group_name_H-M   'P 1'
#
loop_
_entity.id
_entity.type
_entity.pdbx_description
1 polymer ?
#
loop_
_entity_poly.entity_id
_entity_poly.type
_entity_poly.pdbx_seq_one_letter_code
_entity_poly.pdbx_strand_id
1 'polypeptide(L)'
;MTNVYAMRRANGDWFSSEVDGRISLPMFHSVHDALMARLRNFGMLLYKPIRLDSRLLKQLISQDYGKELVFLVIEDPFVSLDHGKQIDRGQLANILHRYQGETSMEVA
;
A
#
# COMPACT_ATOMS: atom_id res chain seq x y z
N MET A 1 -11.51 1.94 11.06
CA MET A 1 -11.46 2.33 9.91
C MET A 1 -10.28 2.24 9.17
N THR A 2 -10.34 1.74 8.09
CA THR A 2 -9.16 1.20 7.52
C THR A 2 -8.95 1.68 6.12
N ASN A 3 -8.58 2.91 6.02
CA ASN A 3 -7.98 3.39 4.79
C ASN A 3 -6.55 2.89 4.73
N VAL A 4 -6.12 2.53 3.56
CA VAL A 4 -4.77 2.06 3.31
C VAL A 4 -4.18 2.89 2.20
N TYR A 5 -2.96 3.36 2.38
CA TYR A 5 -2.29 4.24 1.43
C TYR A 5 -1.00 3.59 0.95
N ALA A 6 -0.75 3.61 -0.35
CA ALA A 6 0.51 3.22 -0.94
C ALA A 6 1.15 4.44 -1.59
N MET A 7 2.46 4.38 -1.86
CA MET A 7 3.18 5.52 -2.42
C MET A 7 3.30 5.37 -3.93
N ARG A 8 2.91 6.40 -4.66
CA ARG A 8 2.91 6.38 -6.12
C ARG A 8 3.49 7.68 -6.64
N ARG A 9 4.32 7.62 -7.69
CA ARG A 9 4.86 8.83 -8.28
C ARG A 9 4.13 9.22 -9.55
N ALA A 10 4.48 10.40 -10.08
CA ALA A 10 3.73 11.02 -11.18
C ALA A 10 3.63 10.16 -12.43
N ASN A 11 4.63 9.32 -12.70
CA ASN A 11 4.60 8.46 -13.88
C ASN A 11 3.74 7.20 -13.69
N GLY A 12 3.13 7.02 -12.52
CA GLY A 12 2.27 5.89 -12.24
C GLY A 12 2.93 4.73 -11.53
N ASP A 13 4.24 4.78 -11.30
CA ASP A 13 4.94 3.70 -10.62
C ASP A 13 4.68 3.74 -9.13
N TRP A 14 4.49 2.55 -8.54
CA TRP A 14 4.31 2.39 -7.11
C TRP A 14 5.66 2.18 -6.45
N PHE A 15 5.82 2.73 -5.24
CA PHE A 15 7.03 2.48 -4.47
C PHE A 15 7.04 1.04 -4.00
N SER A 16 8.12 0.33 -4.30
CA SER A 16 8.27 -1.06 -3.90
C SER A 16 9.74 -1.37 -3.69
N SER A 17 10.01 -2.48 -3.02
CA SER A 17 11.37 -2.97 -2.88
C SER A 17 11.37 -4.46 -3.17
N GLU A 18 12.51 -4.98 -3.59
CA GLU A 18 12.65 -6.39 -3.86
C GLU A 18 13.42 -7.04 -2.70
N VAL A 19 12.82 -8.05 -2.08
CA VAL A 19 13.42 -8.77 -0.97
C VAL A 19 13.21 -10.25 -1.22
N ASP A 20 14.29 -11.04 -1.27
CA ASP A 20 14.23 -12.49 -1.44
C ASP A 20 13.40 -12.94 -2.65
N GLY A 21 13.55 -12.23 -3.77
CA GLY A 21 12.83 -12.59 -4.98
C GLY A 21 11.36 -12.19 -5.00
N ARG A 22 10.92 -11.41 -4.02
CA ARG A 22 9.55 -10.92 -3.95
C ARG A 22 9.54 -9.40 -4.05
N ILE A 23 8.48 -8.87 -4.62
CA ILE A 23 8.24 -7.42 -4.66
C ILE A 23 7.39 -7.06 -3.46
N SER A 24 7.90 -6.17 -2.61
CA SER A 24 7.20 -5.73 -1.41
C SER A 24 6.71 -4.30 -1.58
N LEU A 25 5.40 -4.09 -1.35
CA LEU A 25 4.78 -2.76 -1.38
C LEU A 25 4.47 -2.32 0.04
N PRO A 26 5.12 -1.28 0.55
CA PRO A 26 4.75 -0.75 1.86
C PRO A 26 3.44 0.03 1.78
N MET A 27 2.61 -0.15 2.81
CA MET A 27 1.32 0.51 2.91
C MET A 27 1.16 1.13 4.28
N PHE A 28 0.41 2.22 4.35
CA PHE A 28 0.30 3.03 5.56
C PHE A 28 -1.16 3.23 5.91
N HIS A 29 -1.44 3.41 7.20
CA HIS A 29 -2.80 3.58 7.70
C HIS A 29 -3.33 5.00 7.53
N SER A 30 -2.47 5.96 7.28
CA SER A 30 -2.88 7.36 7.12
C SER A 30 -1.91 8.09 6.21
N VAL A 31 -2.37 9.22 5.68
CA VAL A 31 -1.50 10.13 4.91
C VAL A 31 -0.35 10.61 5.78
N HIS A 32 -0.63 10.91 7.06
CA HIS A 32 0.39 11.37 7.99
C HIS A 32 1.52 10.35 8.11
N ASP A 33 1.18 9.07 8.34
CA ASP A 33 2.18 8.02 8.46
C ASP A 33 3.00 7.87 7.18
N ALA A 34 2.34 7.95 6.03
CA ALA A 34 3.02 7.86 4.75
C ALA A 34 4.01 9.01 4.56
N LEU A 35 3.62 10.22 4.92
CA LEU A 35 4.49 11.38 4.80
C LEU A 35 5.67 11.31 5.76
N MET A 36 5.45 10.79 6.97
CA MET A 36 6.54 10.59 7.93
C MET A 36 7.54 9.57 7.41
N ALA A 37 7.07 8.48 6.83
CA ALA A 37 7.94 7.48 6.22
C ALA A 37 8.74 8.07 5.07
N ARG A 38 8.11 8.93 4.26
CA ARG A 38 8.79 9.60 3.15
C ARG A 38 9.95 10.46 3.63
N LEU A 39 9.79 11.15 4.75
CA LEU A 39 10.85 11.96 5.31
C LEU A 39 12.07 11.13 5.75
N ARG A 40 11.83 9.87 6.10
CA ARG A 40 12.89 8.99 6.58
C ARG A 40 13.50 8.11 5.48
N ASN A 41 12.90 8.11 4.29
CA ASN A 41 13.33 7.24 3.21
C ASN A 41 13.48 8.05 1.93
N PHE A 42 14.72 8.42 1.60
CA PHE A 42 14.99 9.28 0.45
C PHE A 42 14.46 8.71 -0.86
N GLY A 43 14.40 7.40 -0.98
CA GLY A 43 13.86 6.77 -2.18
C GLY A 43 12.39 7.09 -2.41
N MET A 44 11.68 7.59 -1.40
CA MET A 44 10.27 7.94 -1.49
C MET A 44 10.00 9.39 -1.82
N LEU A 45 11.03 10.23 -1.98
CA LEU A 45 10.84 11.68 -2.10
C LEU A 45 9.95 12.11 -3.26
N LEU A 46 9.95 11.36 -4.36
CA LEU A 46 9.15 11.69 -5.53
C LEU A 46 7.77 11.02 -5.52
N TYR A 47 7.44 10.33 -4.45
CA TYR A 47 6.20 9.57 -4.33
C TYR A 47 5.22 10.31 -3.44
N LYS A 48 3.93 10.11 -3.70
CA LYS A 48 2.84 10.69 -2.91
C LYS A 48 1.92 9.58 -2.41
N PRO A 49 1.32 9.75 -1.23
CA PRO A 49 0.37 8.75 -0.73
C PRO A 49 -0.92 8.79 -1.53
N ILE A 50 -1.34 7.62 -1.97
CA ILE A 50 -2.58 7.43 -2.71
C ILE A 50 -3.42 6.41 -1.95
N ARG A 51 -4.66 6.75 -1.66
CA ARG A 51 -5.57 5.83 -0.98
C ARG A 51 -5.91 4.68 -1.93
N LEU A 52 -5.71 3.46 -1.47
CA LEU A 52 -6.05 2.29 -2.27
C LEU A 52 -7.53 1.99 -2.16
N ASP A 53 -8.12 1.61 -3.29
CA ASP A 53 -9.46 1.03 -3.35
C ASP A 53 -9.38 -0.23 -4.20
N SER A 54 -10.52 -0.90 -4.38
CA SER A 54 -10.54 -2.16 -5.12
C SER A 54 -10.11 -1.98 -6.57
N ARG A 55 -10.44 -0.84 -7.18
CA ARG A 55 -10.06 -0.58 -8.57
C ARG A 55 -8.56 -0.39 -8.70
N LEU A 56 -7.96 0.40 -7.82
CA LEU A 56 -6.51 0.60 -7.84
C LEU A 56 -5.76 -0.68 -7.51
N LEU A 57 -6.30 -1.49 -6.60
CA LEU A 57 -5.70 -2.79 -6.31
C LEU A 57 -5.67 -3.68 -7.54
N LYS A 58 -6.76 -3.71 -8.30
CA LYS A 58 -6.81 -4.50 -9.54
C LYS A 58 -5.77 -4.01 -10.55
N GLN A 59 -5.63 -2.70 -10.70
CA GLN A 59 -4.63 -2.13 -11.59
C GLN A 59 -3.22 -2.52 -11.15
N LEU A 60 -2.96 -2.46 -9.85
CA LEU A 60 -1.66 -2.77 -9.30
C LEU A 60 -1.32 -4.24 -9.51
N ILE A 61 -2.26 -5.14 -9.25
CA ILE A 61 -2.06 -6.58 -9.40
C ILE A 61 -1.89 -6.96 -10.86
N SER A 62 -2.53 -6.23 -11.78
CA SER A 62 -2.45 -6.54 -13.21
C SER A 62 -1.10 -6.19 -13.83
N GLN A 63 -0.27 -5.41 -13.15
CA GLN A 63 1.06 -5.12 -13.63
C GLN A 63 1.92 -6.37 -13.52
N ASP A 64 2.75 -6.61 -14.52
CA ASP A 64 3.64 -7.75 -14.53
C ASP A 64 4.95 -7.40 -13.86
N TYR A 65 5.11 -7.84 -12.64
CA TYR A 65 6.36 -7.65 -11.92
C TYR A 65 7.35 -8.79 -12.15
N GLY A 66 6.90 -9.89 -12.76
CA GLY A 66 7.72 -11.08 -12.94
C GLY A 66 8.06 -11.81 -11.65
N LYS A 67 7.52 -11.37 -10.52
CA LYS A 67 7.83 -11.92 -9.20
C LYS A 67 6.58 -11.86 -8.32
N GLU A 68 6.60 -12.62 -7.25
CA GLU A 68 5.51 -12.60 -6.28
C GLU A 68 5.40 -11.21 -5.65
N LEU A 69 4.17 -10.72 -5.54
CA LEU A 69 3.88 -9.43 -4.95
C LEU A 69 3.33 -9.63 -3.54
N VAL A 70 3.95 -8.98 -2.57
CA VAL A 70 3.48 -8.99 -1.18
C VAL A 70 3.28 -7.57 -0.69
N PHE A 71 2.41 -7.40 0.28
CA PHE A 71 2.09 -6.10 0.84
C PHE A 71 2.56 -6.04 2.28
N LEU A 72 3.21 -4.94 2.65
CA LEU A 72 3.67 -4.72 4.02
C LEU A 72 2.88 -3.59 4.64
N VAL A 73 2.09 -3.89 5.65
CA VAL A 73 1.36 -2.86 6.39
C VAL A 73 2.27 -2.30 7.45
N ILE A 74 2.61 -1.03 7.32
CA ILE A 74 3.54 -0.37 8.22
C ILE A 74 2.77 0.20 9.40
N GLU A 75 2.99 -0.37 10.57
CA GLU A 75 2.32 0.05 11.79
C GLU A 75 2.96 1.31 12.40
N ASP A 76 4.29 1.42 12.29
CA ASP A 76 5.02 2.53 12.84
C ASP A 76 5.94 3.11 11.77
N PRO A 77 5.66 4.33 11.26
CA PRO A 77 6.47 4.92 10.19
C PRO A 77 7.90 5.29 10.63
N PHE A 78 8.18 5.25 11.92
CA PHE A 78 9.51 5.55 12.43
C PHE A 78 10.41 4.32 12.49
N VAL A 79 9.86 3.15 12.24
CA VAL A 79 10.62 1.89 12.20
C VAL A 79 10.96 1.59 10.74
N SER A 80 11.97 0.76 10.54
CA SER A 80 12.35 0.33 9.19
C SER A 80 11.15 -0.25 8.44
N LEU A 81 11.06 0.02 7.15
CA LEU A 81 9.99 -0.51 6.30
C LEU A 81 10.00 -2.05 6.25
N ASP A 82 11.12 -2.67 6.64
CA ASP A 82 11.20 -4.13 6.67
C ASP A 82 10.42 -4.75 7.82
N HIS A 83 9.99 -3.95 8.78
CA HIS A 83 9.27 -4.44 9.97
C HIS A 83 7.75 -4.35 9.83
N GLY A 84 7.23 -4.13 8.63
CA GLY A 84 5.80 -4.11 8.40
C GLY A 84 5.20 -5.50 8.53
N LYS A 85 3.88 -5.54 8.77
CA LYS A 85 3.14 -6.79 8.80
C LYS A 85 2.87 -7.22 7.37
N GLN A 86 3.33 -8.41 7.00
CA GLN A 86 3.13 -8.93 5.65
C GLN A 86 1.72 -9.49 5.50
N ILE A 87 1.02 -9.04 4.46
CA ILE A 87 -0.27 -9.61 4.08
C ILE A 87 -0.24 -9.94 2.59
N ASP A 88 -1.07 -10.88 2.18
CA ASP A 88 -1.19 -11.20 0.75
C ASP A 88 -2.31 -10.37 0.11
N ARG A 89 -2.43 -10.48 -1.22
CA ARG A 89 -3.42 -9.69 -1.94
C ARG A 89 -4.85 -10.08 -1.59
N GLY A 90 -5.09 -11.32 -1.19
CA GLY A 90 -6.41 -11.75 -0.75
C GLY A 90 -6.81 -11.07 0.55
N GLN A 91 -5.89 -10.99 1.51
CA GLN A 91 -6.13 -10.29 2.75
C GLN A 91 -6.36 -8.80 2.52
N LEU A 92 -5.58 -8.19 1.64
CA LEU A 92 -5.75 -6.79 1.31
C LEU A 92 -7.11 -6.54 0.62
N ALA A 93 -7.48 -7.40 -0.31
CA ALA A 93 -8.76 -7.29 -1.00
C ALA A 93 -9.92 -7.36 0.00
N ASN A 94 -9.83 -8.23 1.00
CA ASN A 94 -10.85 -8.32 2.05
C ASN A 94 -10.96 -7.04 2.85
N ILE A 95 -9.84 -6.42 3.20
CA ILE A 95 -9.86 -5.15 3.94
C ILE A 95 -10.56 -4.07 3.12
N LEU A 96 -10.20 -3.94 1.85
CA LEU A 96 -10.77 -2.92 0.98
C LEU A 96 -12.24 -3.18 0.69
N HIS A 97 -12.61 -4.44 0.48
CA HIS A 97 -13.98 -4.83 0.23
C HIS A 97 -14.88 -4.54 1.44
N ARG A 98 -14.36 -4.82 2.62
CA ARG A 98 -15.10 -4.56 3.86
C ARG A 98 -15.40 -3.08 4.02
N TYR A 99 -14.41 -2.23 3.73
CA TYR A 99 -14.59 -0.78 3.77
C TYR A 99 -15.65 -0.31 2.78
N GLN A 100 -15.59 -0.81 1.55
CA GLN A 100 -16.56 -0.44 0.51
C GLN A 100 -17.96 -0.95 0.85
N GLY A 101 -18.05 -2.13 1.44
CA GLY A 101 -19.32 -2.68 1.88
C GLY A 101 -19.98 -1.81 2.93
N GLU A 102 -19.22 -1.33 3.90
CA GLU A 102 -19.72 -0.42 4.92
C GLU A 102 -20.24 0.87 4.29
N THR A 103 -19.48 1.44 3.38
CA THR A 103 -19.87 2.66 2.70
C THR A 103 -21.16 2.46 1.90
N SER A 104 -21.29 1.34 1.23
CA SER A 104 -22.49 1.03 0.46
C SER A 104 -23.70 0.92 1.37
N MET A 105 -23.56 0.30 2.52
CA MET A 105 -24.64 0.17 3.47
C MET A 105 -25.10 1.52 4.01
N GLU A 106 -24.19 2.42 4.24
CA GLU A 106 -24.51 3.76 4.69
C GLU A 106 -25.29 4.53 3.66
N VAL A 107 -24.98 4.35 2.41
CA VAL A 107 -25.64 5.03 1.32
C VAL A 107 -27.03 4.45 1.08
N ALA A 108 -27.15 3.18 1.24
CA ALA A 108 -28.43 2.49 1.03
C ALA A 108 -29.42 2.80 2.15
#